data_19e04e562690dc6d47a27a8e4465feea
#
_entry.id   19e04e562690dc6d47a27a8e4465feea
#
_cell.length_a   1.000
_cell.length_b   1.000
_cell.length_c   1.000
_cell.angle_alpha   90.00
_cell.angle_beta   90.00
_cell.angle_gamma   90.00
#
_symmetry.space_group_name_H-M   'P 1'
#
loop_
_entity.id
_entity.type
_entity.pdbx_description
1 polymer ?
#
loop_
_entity_poly.entity_id
_entity_poly.type
_entity_poly.pdbx_seq_one_letter_code
_entity_poly.pdbx_strand_id
1 'polypeptide(L)'
;MGCGSCSTQKGGTPKGCKNNGTCGTDGCNKLTVFDWLSNMQLPEGQDTFDIVEVRFKNGRKGFFRNPDNITIYMGDVVATESQPGHDVGTVSLTGELVKVQMKKKKAKPDGDDFPKIYRKATQKDIDIWQKCRQREEEVKVKARQIAIRLNLKMKISDVEFQGDGSKAIFYYTAEQRVDFRELIKEYAYVFKVRIEMKQIGLRQEAARLGGIGSCGRELCCSTWLTDFRSVKTSAARYQQLSLNPLKLAGQCGKLKCCLNYELDMYVETLKDFPKTEYKLVTKKGKASLQKMDIFKRKLWYAYYDEPNPWHELDVDDVNDIIKAEKQNKPVEALEDFVDDTPTESNDYTNVVGQDSLTRFDKPKRKKKRKKRKPRQQNRRPKNSKKK
;
A
#
# COMPACT_ATOMS: atom_id res chain seq x y z
N MET A 1 21.69 -4.76 -2.72
CA MET A 1 22.53 -4.38 -3.87
C MET A 1 21.89 -3.20 -4.56
N GLY A 2 22.52 -2.03 -4.55
CA GLY A 2 22.02 -0.83 -5.21
C GLY A 2 22.06 -0.99 -6.72
N CYS A 3 20.99 -0.58 -7.39
CA CYS A 3 20.93 -0.56 -8.84
C CYS A 3 21.95 0.43 -9.40
N GLY A 4 22.99 -0.05 -10.11
CA GLY A 4 24.04 0.81 -10.66
C GLY A 4 23.54 1.86 -11.69
N SER A 5 22.32 1.70 -12.22
CA SER A 5 21.70 2.67 -13.14
C SER A 5 20.97 3.82 -12.43
N CYS A 6 20.79 3.72 -11.12
CA CYS A 6 20.27 4.81 -10.29
C CYS A 6 21.40 5.72 -9.76
N SER A 7 22.64 5.51 -10.19
CA SER A 7 23.80 6.28 -9.76
C SER A 7 23.73 7.73 -10.24
N THR A 8 24.14 8.61 -9.37
CA THR A 8 24.28 10.04 -9.55
C THR A 8 25.16 10.39 -10.74
N GLN A 9 24.68 11.19 -11.67
CA GLN A 9 25.56 12.03 -12.46
C GLN A 9 26.30 12.96 -11.50
N LYS A 10 27.61 13.14 -11.73
CA LYS A 10 28.55 13.92 -10.89
C LYS A 10 27.86 15.06 -10.12
N GLY A 11 27.77 14.91 -8.79
CA GLY A 11 27.37 15.98 -7.87
C GLY A 11 25.89 16.27 -7.66
N GLY A 12 24.95 15.46 -8.19
CA GLY A 12 23.49 15.67 -8.05
C GLY A 12 22.83 14.69 -7.09
N THR A 13 21.70 15.10 -6.52
CA THR A 13 20.76 14.20 -5.84
C THR A 13 20.37 13.04 -6.74
N PRO A 14 20.26 11.80 -6.23
CA PRO A 14 19.88 10.66 -7.03
C PRO A 14 18.51 10.93 -7.67
N LYS A 15 18.48 11.01 -9.00
CA LYS A 15 17.22 11.04 -9.75
C LYS A 15 16.59 9.66 -9.56
N GLY A 16 15.60 9.56 -8.70
CA GLY A 16 14.86 8.33 -8.49
C GLY A 16 14.41 7.73 -9.82
N CYS A 17 14.29 6.41 -9.88
CA CYS A 17 13.82 5.70 -11.06
C CYS A 17 12.45 6.26 -11.46
N LYS A 18 12.37 6.93 -12.61
CA LYS A 18 11.10 7.44 -13.17
C LYS A 18 10.22 6.34 -13.74
N ASN A 19 10.59 5.07 -13.55
CA ASN A 19 9.91 3.91 -14.12
C ASN A 19 9.62 4.04 -15.63
N ASN A 20 10.52 4.69 -16.32
CA ASN A 20 10.44 5.01 -17.76
C ASN A 20 11.03 3.91 -18.65
N GLY A 21 11.33 2.72 -18.09
CA GLY A 21 11.89 1.59 -18.82
C GLY A 21 13.37 1.69 -19.14
N THR A 22 14.08 2.70 -18.65
CA THR A 22 15.53 2.85 -18.84
C THR A 22 16.37 2.13 -17.80
N CYS A 23 15.74 1.52 -16.79
CA CYS A 23 16.43 0.74 -15.77
C CYS A 23 16.78 -0.64 -16.33
N GLY A 24 18.06 -0.96 -16.44
CA GLY A 24 18.54 -2.25 -16.97
C GLY A 24 18.11 -3.47 -16.15
N THR A 25 17.65 -3.27 -14.92
CA THR A 25 17.08 -4.34 -14.10
C THR A 25 15.56 -4.44 -14.25
N ASP A 26 14.91 -3.42 -14.81
CA ASP A 26 13.46 -3.26 -15.05
C ASP A 26 12.56 -3.75 -13.89
N GLY A 27 13.17 -4.01 -12.78
CA GLY A 27 12.60 -4.76 -11.69
C GLY A 27 12.63 -4.03 -10.35
N CYS A 28 12.28 -2.74 -10.28
CA CYS A 28 12.10 -2.06 -8.99
C CYS A 28 11.01 -2.73 -8.12
N ASN A 29 11.02 -4.03 -7.99
CA ASN A 29 10.11 -4.90 -7.23
C ASN A 29 8.61 -4.68 -7.50
N LYS A 30 8.25 -3.88 -8.53
CA LYS A 30 6.86 -3.62 -8.89
C LYS A 30 6.27 -4.81 -9.61
N LEU A 31 5.38 -5.54 -8.94
CA LEU A 31 4.67 -6.67 -9.53
C LEU A 31 5.59 -7.74 -10.15
N THR A 32 6.85 -7.79 -9.70
CA THR A 32 7.81 -8.79 -10.18
C THR A 32 7.52 -10.12 -9.50
N VAL A 33 7.47 -11.18 -10.28
CA VAL A 33 7.35 -12.54 -9.80
C VAL A 33 8.71 -13.20 -10.00
N PHE A 34 9.23 -13.84 -8.96
CA PHE A 34 10.43 -14.64 -9.08
C PHE A 34 10.09 -15.99 -9.74
N ASP A 35 10.76 -16.30 -10.83
CA ASP A 35 10.60 -17.60 -11.50
C ASP A 35 11.53 -18.63 -10.86
N TRP A 36 11.00 -19.36 -9.89
CA TRP A 36 11.72 -20.42 -9.19
C TRP A 36 11.72 -21.75 -9.93
N LEU A 37 10.96 -21.87 -11.04
CA LEU A 37 10.91 -23.04 -11.90
C LEU A 37 11.80 -22.91 -13.15
N SER A 38 12.42 -21.77 -13.40
CA SER A 38 13.20 -21.51 -14.61
C SER A 38 14.36 -22.49 -14.86
N ASN A 39 14.89 -23.08 -13.79
CA ASN A 39 16.00 -24.03 -13.84
C ASN A 39 15.56 -25.49 -13.81
N MET A 40 14.27 -25.78 -13.74
CA MET A 40 13.74 -27.13 -13.74
C MET A 40 13.59 -27.61 -15.17
N GLN A 41 14.22 -28.77 -15.49
CA GLN A 41 14.01 -29.43 -16.75
C GLN A 41 12.66 -30.15 -16.71
N LEU A 42 11.87 -29.97 -17.76
CA LEU A 42 10.63 -30.72 -17.91
C LEU A 42 10.94 -32.19 -18.22
N PRO A 43 10.10 -33.13 -17.76
CA PRO A 43 10.21 -34.52 -18.16
C PRO A 43 10.17 -34.68 -19.68
N GLU A 44 10.86 -35.71 -20.22
CA GLU A 44 10.85 -36.02 -21.64
C GLU A 44 9.40 -36.19 -22.13
N GLY A 45 9.05 -35.50 -23.22
CA GLY A 45 7.71 -35.56 -23.83
C GLY A 45 6.71 -34.51 -23.33
N GLN A 46 7.10 -33.59 -22.46
CA GLN A 46 6.28 -32.44 -22.11
C GLN A 46 6.79 -31.20 -22.84
N ASP A 47 5.90 -30.59 -23.63
CA ASP A 47 6.18 -29.30 -24.23
C ASP A 47 6.06 -28.18 -23.22
N THR A 48 6.88 -27.14 -23.39
CA THR A 48 6.80 -25.93 -22.61
C THR A 48 5.46 -25.22 -22.88
N PHE A 49 4.85 -24.65 -21.84
CA PHE A 49 3.60 -23.91 -22.01
C PHE A 49 3.79 -22.72 -22.97
N ASP A 50 2.96 -22.65 -23.99
CA ASP A 50 3.09 -21.74 -25.12
C ASP A 50 2.71 -20.27 -24.83
N ILE A 51 2.10 -20.00 -23.67
CA ILE A 51 1.69 -18.64 -23.29
C ILE A 51 2.74 -18.01 -22.37
N VAL A 52 3.05 -16.75 -22.64
CA VAL A 52 4.05 -15.95 -21.94
C VAL A 52 3.40 -14.69 -21.37
N GLU A 53 3.77 -14.30 -20.15
CA GLU A 53 3.35 -13.02 -19.57
C GLU A 53 4.35 -11.92 -19.96
N VAL A 54 3.89 -10.89 -20.66
CA VAL A 54 4.70 -9.75 -21.07
C VAL A 54 4.28 -8.51 -20.28
N ARG A 55 5.27 -7.76 -19.81
CA ARG A 55 5.10 -6.53 -19.05
C ARG A 55 5.43 -5.31 -19.91
N PHE A 56 4.56 -4.32 -19.79
CA PHE A 56 4.69 -3.00 -20.43
C PHE A 56 4.85 -1.90 -19.38
N LYS A 57 4.67 -0.65 -19.78
CA LYS A 57 4.79 0.52 -18.92
C LYS A 57 3.85 0.42 -17.67
N ASN A 58 4.35 0.91 -16.54
CA ASN A 58 3.60 1.03 -15.29
C ASN A 58 2.92 -0.26 -14.79
N GLY A 59 3.54 -1.42 -15.08
CA GLY A 59 3.04 -2.70 -14.62
C GLY A 59 1.82 -3.22 -15.39
N ARG A 60 1.50 -2.66 -16.56
CA ARG A 60 0.53 -3.28 -17.49
C ARG A 60 1.10 -4.62 -17.94
N LYS A 61 0.36 -5.70 -17.76
CA LYS A 61 0.75 -7.05 -18.13
C LYS A 61 -0.31 -7.66 -19.03
N GLY A 62 0.14 -8.41 -20.04
CA GLY A 62 -0.71 -9.18 -20.92
C GLY A 62 -0.19 -10.59 -21.11
N PHE A 63 -1.07 -11.50 -21.52
CA PHE A 63 -0.71 -12.86 -21.93
C PHE A 63 -0.63 -12.90 -23.45
N PHE A 64 0.41 -13.53 -23.93
CA PHE A 64 0.71 -13.64 -25.38
C PHE A 64 1.09 -15.07 -25.71
N ARG A 65 0.60 -15.55 -26.82
CA ARG A 65 0.93 -16.89 -27.32
C ARG A 65 2.24 -16.85 -28.12
N ASN A 66 3.06 -17.85 -27.93
CA ASN A 66 4.31 -18.08 -28.68
C ASN A 66 4.13 -19.26 -29.65
N PRO A 67 3.48 -19.06 -30.83
CA PRO A 67 3.14 -20.15 -31.73
C PRO A 67 4.38 -20.78 -32.40
N ASP A 68 5.43 -19.98 -32.56
CA ASP A 68 6.65 -20.42 -33.28
C ASP A 68 7.70 -21.05 -32.36
N ASN A 69 7.35 -21.33 -31.10
CA ASN A 69 8.24 -21.87 -30.07
C ASN A 69 9.58 -21.12 -29.97
N ILE A 70 9.55 -19.80 -30.14
CA ILE A 70 10.73 -18.96 -30.01
C ILE A 70 11.31 -19.15 -28.60
N THR A 71 12.60 -19.41 -28.49
CA THR A 71 13.29 -19.53 -27.22
C THR A 71 13.32 -18.17 -26.51
N ILE A 72 12.44 -17.98 -25.54
CA ILE A 72 12.23 -16.73 -24.79
C ILE A 72 12.55 -16.96 -23.33
N TYR A 73 13.33 -16.05 -22.74
CA TYR A 73 13.68 -16.05 -21.34
C TYR A 73 13.07 -14.86 -20.62
N MET A 74 12.90 -14.99 -19.32
CA MET A 74 12.50 -13.87 -18.46
C MET A 74 13.48 -12.71 -18.60
N GLY A 75 12.94 -11.49 -18.85
CA GLY A 75 13.75 -10.29 -19.11
C GLY A 75 13.99 -9.98 -20.60
N ASP A 76 13.73 -10.93 -21.49
CA ASP A 76 13.83 -10.67 -22.94
C ASP A 76 12.84 -9.59 -23.37
N VAL A 77 13.26 -8.75 -24.31
CA VAL A 77 12.38 -7.75 -24.94
C VAL A 77 11.77 -8.37 -26.19
N VAL A 78 10.45 -8.37 -26.29
CA VAL A 78 9.70 -9.00 -27.37
C VAL A 78 8.78 -8.03 -28.09
N ALA A 79 8.59 -8.24 -29.39
CA ALA A 79 7.58 -7.58 -30.18
C ALA A 79 6.31 -8.42 -30.19
N THR A 80 5.23 -7.84 -29.69
CA THR A 80 3.93 -8.50 -29.52
C THR A 80 2.90 -7.92 -30.47
N GLU A 81 1.93 -8.74 -30.82
CA GLU A 81 0.80 -8.32 -31.64
C GLU A 81 0.00 -7.20 -30.96
N SER A 82 -0.30 -6.17 -31.72
CA SER A 82 -1.17 -5.08 -31.30
C SER A 82 -1.90 -4.51 -32.52
N GLN A 83 -3.09 -4.00 -32.32
CA GLN A 83 -3.88 -3.37 -33.40
C GLN A 83 -3.92 -1.84 -33.23
N PRO A 84 -3.35 -1.09 -34.19
CA PRO A 84 -2.53 -1.50 -35.34
C PRO A 84 -1.08 -1.82 -34.95
N GLY A 85 -0.36 -2.58 -35.75
CA GLY A 85 1.08 -2.77 -35.66
C GLY A 85 1.53 -3.71 -34.57
N HIS A 86 2.60 -3.35 -33.88
CA HIS A 86 3.17 -4.18 -32.82
C HIS A 86 3.52 -3.35 -31.57
N ASP A 87 3.44 -3.97 -30.41
CA ASP A 87 3.88 -3.36 -29.16
C ASP A 87 5.19 -4.02 -28.69
N VAL A 88 5.98 -3.29 -27.92
CA VAL A 88 7.26 -3.80 -27.37
C VAL A 88 7.15 -3.87 -25.86
N GLY A 89 7.42 -5.07 -25.32
CA GLY A 89 7.36 -5.30 -23.90
C GLY A 89 8.47 -6.23 -23.42
N THR A 90 8.62 -6.32 -22.11
CA THR A 90 9.60 -7.20 -21.46
C THR A 90 8.92 -8.42 -20.91
N VAL A 91 9.47 -9.61 -21.18
CA VAL A 91 8.95 -10.88 -20.66
C VAL A 91 9.05 -10.89 -19.14
N SER A 92 7.91 -11.08 -18.50
CA SER A 92 7.80 -11.12 -17.03
C SER A 92 7.81 -12.54 -16.49
N LEU A 93 7.20 -13.49 -17.22
CA LEU A 93 7.07 -14.88 -16.78
C LEU A 93 6.92 -15.81 -17.98
N THR A 94 7.49 -17.01 -17.88
CA THR A 94 7.39 -18.08 -18.88
C THR A 94 6.99 -19.40 -18.22
N GLY A 95 6.56 -20.39 -19.00
CA GLY A 95 6.32 -21.76 -18.55
C GLY A 95 5.14 -21.91 -17.57
N GLU A 96 5.24 -22.89 -16.67
CA GLU A 96 4.14 -23.34 -15.80
C GLU A 96 3.59 -22.25 -14.85
N LEU A 97 4.44 -21.32 -14.41
CA LEU A 97 4.00 -20.24 -13.53
C LEU A 97 3.01 -19.28 -14.21
N VAL A 98 3.02 -19.21 -15.55
CA VAL A 98 2.04 -18.43 -16.30
C VAL A 98 0.64 -19.00 -16.10
N LYS A 99 0.47 -20.33 -16.05
CA LYS A 99 -0.81 -20.99 -15.76
C LYS A 99 -1.39 -20.53 -14.41
N VAL A 100 -0.52 -20.42 -13.40
CA VAL A 100 -0.93 -19.93 -12.05
C VAL A 100 -1.41 -18.48 -12.12
N GLN A 101 -0.70 -17.62 -12.87
CA GLN A 101 -1.11 -16.21 -13.05
C GLN A 101 -2.39 -16.08 -13.87
N MET A 102 -2.55 -16.90 -14.92
CA MET A 102 -3.78 -16.95 -15.71
C MET A 102 -4.97 -17.36 -14.85
N LYS A 103 -4.83 -18.40 -14.03
CA LYS A 103 -5.85 -18.85 -13.06
C LYS A 103 -6.23 -17.73 -12.09
N LYS A 104 -5.25 -17.01 -11.56
CA LYS A 104 -5.48 -15.85 -10.69
C LYS A 104 -6.27 -14.74 -11.39
N LYS A 105 -6.01 -14.49 -12.67
CA LYS A 105 -6.71 -13.50 -13.51
C LYS A 105 -7.97 -14.04 -14.18
N LYS A 106 -8.33 -15.30 -13.92
CA LYS A 106 -9.49 -16.00 -14.53
C LYS A 106 -9.44 -16.08 -16.06
N ALA A 107 -8.27 -16.02 -16.65
CA ALA A 107 -8.03 -16.24 -18.07
C ALA A 107 -7.96 -17.74 -18.36
N LYS A 108 -8.56 -18.20 -19.47
CA LYS A 108 -8.58 -19.62 -19.86
C LYS A 108 -7.60 -19.85 -21.01
N PRO A 109 -6.65 -20.79 -20.92
CA PRO A 109 -5.68 -21.04 -21.99
C PRO A 109 -6.33 -21.48 -23.31
N ASP A 110 -7.42 -22.26 -23.22
CA ASP A 110 -8.06 -22.91 -24.37
C ASP A 110 -9.24 -22.13 -24.93
N GLY A 111 -9.74 -21.12 -24.22
CA GLY A 111 -10.96 -20.39 -24.57
C GLY A 111 -10.77 -18.94 -24.98
N ASP A 112 -9.63 -18.37 -24.70
CA ASP A 112 -9.33 -16.96 -24.98
C ASP A 112 -8.38 -16.84 -26.18
N ASP A 113 -8.69 -15.95 -27.11
CA ASP A 113 -7.84 -15.63 -28.25
C ASP A 113 -6.73 -14.66 -27.78
N PHE A 114 -5.55 -15.22 -27.45
CA PHE A 114 -4.41 -14.42 -27.01
C PHE A 114 -3.63 -13.87 -28.21
N PRO A 115 -3.26 -12.58 -28.19
CA PRO A 115 -2.38 -12.02 -29.20
C PRO A 115 -1.03 -12.74 -29.21
N LYS A 116 -0.38 -12.76 -30.37
CA LYS A 116 0.83 -13.52 -30.61
C LYS A 116 2.10 -12.72 -30.30
N ILE A 117 3.17 -13.42 -29.98
CA ILE A 117 4.53 -12.88 -30.02
C ILE A 117 5.05 -13.06 -31.44
N TYR A 118 5.48 -11.99 -32.09
CA TYR A 118 6.02 -12.07 -33.43
C TYR A 118 7.49 -12.49 -33.44
N ARG A 119 8.30 -11.88 -32.58
CA ARG A 119 9.75 -12.11 -32.52
C ARG A 119 10.37 -11.48 -31.29
N LYS A 120 11.63 -11.79 -31.02
CA LYS A 120 12.45 -10.97 -30.13
C LYS A 120 12.63 -9.57 -30.75
N ALA A 121 12.58 -8.53 -29.91
CA ALA A 121 12.75 -7.16 -30.41
C ALA A 121 14.15 -6.95 -31.01
N THR A 122 14.19 -6.28 -32.16
CA THR A 122 15.45 -5.85 -32.76
C THR A 122 15.93 -4.55 -32.11
N GLN A 123 17.21 -4.21 -32.30
CA GLN A 123 17.73 -2.95 -31.79
C GLN A 123 16.95 -1.73 -32.32
N LYS A 124 16.49 -1.80 -33.58
CA LYS A 124 15.64 -0.75 -34.15
C LYS A 124 14.31 -0.57 -33.42
N ASP A 125 13.67 -1.67 -33.04
CA ASP A 125 12.41 -1.63 -32.27
C ASP A 125 12.65 -0.99 -30.89
N ILE A 126 13.76 -1.36 -30.25
CA ILE A 126 14.14 -0.82 -28.93
C ILE A 126 14.42 0.69 -29.03
N ASP A 127 15.12 1.13 -30.06
CA ASP A 127 15.43 2.55 -30.26
C ASP A 127 14.16 3.38 -30.50
N ILE A 128 13.22 2.88 -31.29
CA ILE A 128 11.91 3.53 -31.53
C ILE A 128 11.12 3.59 -30.22
N TRP A 129 11.03 2.48 -29.52
CA TRP A 129 10.34 2.38 -28.24
C TRP A 129 10.90 3.35 -27.19
N GLN A 130 12.23 3.46 -27.08
CA GLN A 130 12.87 4.41 -26.17
C GLN A 130 12.59 5.87 -26.56
N LYS A 131 12.64 6.21 -27.85
CA LYS A 131 12.28 7.55 -28.36
C LYS A 131 10.82 7.89 -28.03
N CYS A 132 9.90 6.96 -28.24
CA CYS A 132 8.49 7.14 -27.88
C CYS A 132 8.33 7.43 -26.38
N ARG A 133 9.01 6.65 -25.51
CA ARG A 133 8.96 6.86 -24.06
C ARG A 133 9.52 8.21 -23.61
N GLN A 134 10.58 8.68 -24.23
CA GLN A 134 11.15 10.01 -23.91
C GLN A 134 10.16 11.15 -24.19
N ARG A 135 9.33 11.01 -25.23
CA ARG A 135 8.32 12.02 -25.61
C ARG A 135 7.07 12.02 -24.74
N GLU A 136 6.79 10.95 -24.00
CA GLU A 136 5.54 10.77 -23.24
C GLU A 136 5.28 11.89 -22.24
N GLU A 137 6.32 12.37 -21.55
CA GLU A 137 6.15 13.42 -20.53
C GLU A 137 5.75 14.76 -21.18
N GLU A 138 6.39 15.12 -22.29
CA GLU A 138 6.05 16.34 -23.03
C GLU A 138 4.64 16.25 -23.60
N VAL A 139 4.28 15.11 -24.20
CA VAL A 139 2.94 14.85 -24.73
C VAL A 139 1.89 14.93 -23.63
N LYS A 140 2.17 14.38 -22.46
CA LYS A 140 1.28 14.44 -21.29
C LYS A 140 1.01 15.90 -20.85
N VAL A 141 2.04 16.74 -20.82
CA VAL A 141 1.90 18.16 -20.48
C VAL A 141 1.04 18.88 -21.52
N LYS A 142 1.33 18.71 -22.82
CA LYS A 142 0.55 19.29 -23.90
C LYS A 142 -0.90 18.81 -23.88
N ALA A 143 -1.11 17.52 -23.65
CA ALA A 143 -2.45 16.95 -23.59
C ALA A 143 -3.28 17.57 -22.45
N ARG A 144 -2.67 17.81 -21.29
CA ARG A 144 -3.33 18.51 -20.17
C ARG A 144 -3.73 19.94 -20.54
N GLN A 145 -2.85 20.68 -21.20
CA GLN A 145 -3.13 22.04 -21.64
C GLN A 145 -4.33 22.09 -22.59
N ILE A 146 -4.39 21.17 -23.55
CA ILE A 146 -5.50 21.06 -24.48
C ILE A 146 -6.81 20.72 -23.76
N ALA A 147 -6.79 19.74 -22.85
CA ALA A 147 -7.98 19.36 -22.08
C ALA A 147 -8.51 20.53 -21.22
N ILE A 148 -7.62 21.33 -20.63
CA ILE A 148 -7.98 22.54 -19.87
C ILE A 148 -8.57 23.59 -20.80
N ARG A 149 -7.98 23.83 -21.98
CA ARG A 149 -8.48 24.78 -22.96
C ARG A 149 -9.88 24.46 -23.46
N LEU A 150 -10.19 23.16 -23.62
CA LEU A 150 -11.52 22.66 -23.96
C LEU A 150 -12.48 22.59 -22.76
N ASN A 151 -12.05 23.09 -21.59
CA ASN A 151 -12.85 23.12 -20.35
C ASN A 151 -13.44 21.76 -19.94
N LEU A 152 -12.71 20.67 -20.20
CA LEU A 152 -13.15 19.32 -19.87
C LEU A 152 -12.88 18.98 -18.39
N LYS A 153 -13.90 18.50 -17.68
CA LYS A 153 -13.81 18.07 -16.28
C LYS A 153 -13.13 16.70 -16.16
N MET A 154 -11.88 16.62 -16.58
CA MET A 154 -11.07 15.41 -16.54
C MET A 154 -9.60 15.72 -16.30
N LYS A 155 -8.87 14.76 -15.79
CA LYS A 155 -7.43 14.87 -15.56
C LYS A 155 -6.70 13.80 -16.35
N ILE A 156 -5.78 14.18 -17.22
CA ILE A 156 -4.86 13.26 -17.88
C ILE A 156 -3.79 12.85 -16.88
N SER A 157 -3.75 11.57 -16.55
CA SER A 157 -2.85 11.01 -15.53
C SER A 157 -1.54 10.54 -16.16
N ASP A 158 -1.62 9.83 -17.28
CA ASP A 158 -0.46 9.24 -17.95
C ASP A 158 -0.70 9.09 -19.46
N VAL A 159 0.37 8.98 -20.22
CA VAL A 159 0.36 8.69 -21.66
C VAL A 159 1.30 7.52 -21.91
N GLU A 160 0.87 6.58 -22.71
CA GLU A 160 1.64 5.40 -23.10
C GLU A 160 1.60 5.25 -24.61
N PHE A 161 2.76 5.36 -25.25
CA PHE A 161 2.90 5.05 -26.67
C PHE A 161 3.07 3.55 -26.87
N GLN A 162 2.48 3.04 -27.94
CA GLN A 162 2.76 1.72 -28.44
C GLN A 162 4.22 1.63 -28.88
N GLY A 163 4.83 0.45 -28.82
CA GLY A 163 6.25 0.27 -29.12
C GLY A 163 6.69 0.74 -30.51
N ASP A 164 5.82 0.67 -31.50
CA ASP A 164 6.04 1.17 -32.87
C ASP A 164 5.73 2.66 -33.06
N GLY A 165 5.16 3.32 -32.05
CA GLY A 165 4.78 4.74 -32.10
C GLY A 165 3.52 5.05 -32.88
N SER A 166 2.79 4.07 -33.42
CA SER A 166 1.60 4.29 -34.25
C SER A 166 0.37 4.71 -33.45
N LYS A 167 0.30 4.30 -32.18
CA LYS A 167 -0.83 4.55 -31.29
C LYS A 167 -0.37 5.10 -29.94
N ALA A 168 -1.17 6.01 -29.36
CA ALA A 168 -0.97 6.49 -28.01
C ALA A 168 -2.24 6.29 -27.16
N ILE A 169 -2.08 5.73 -25.97
CA ILE A 169 -3.15 5.52 -24.99
C ILE A 169 -3.05 6.63 -23.96
N PHE A 170 -4.10 7.43 -23.82
CA PHE A 170 -4.22 8.48 -22.82
C PHE A 170 -5.04 7.98 -21.67
N TYR A 171 -4.41 7.83 -20.51
CA TYR A 171 -5.07 7.44 -19.29
C TYR A 171 -5.61 8.67 -18.57
N TYR A 172 -6.90 8.68 -18.27
CA TYR A 172 -7.54 9.80 -17.60
C TYR A 172 -8.41 9.38 -16.43
N THR A 173 -8.61 10.29 -15.50
CA THR A 173 -9.57 10.17 -14.41
C THR A 173 -10.64 11.24 -14.54
N ALA A 174 -11.89 10.86 -14.34
CA ALA A 174 -13.05 11.76 -14.32
C ALA A 174 -14.10 11.21 -13.36
N GLU A 175 -14.85 12.11 -12.73
CA GLU A 175 -15.95 11.74 -11.84
C GLU A 175 -17.21 11.37 -12.62
N GLN A 176 -17.43 12.05 -13.74
CA GLN A 176 -18.58 11.86 -14.60
C GLN A 176 -18.13 11.47 -16.02
N ARG A 177 -19.09 11.09 -16.84
CA ARG A 177 -18.85 10.82 -18.26
C ARG A 177 -18.49 12.12 -18.98
N VAL A 178 -17.37 12.10 -19.70
CA VAL A 178 -16.85 13.26 -20.45
C VAL A 178 -17.02 13.02 -21.95
N ASP A 179 -17.48 14.00 -22.67
CA ASP A 179 -17.46 13.99 -24.16
C ASP A 179 -16.09 14.48 -24.62
N PHE A 180 -15.34 13.59 -25.23
CA PHE A 180 -13.97 13.87 -25.69
C PHE A 180 -13.84 13.81 -27.23
N ARG A 181 -14.93 13.95 -28.00
CA ARG A 181 -14.90 13.89 -29.47
C ARG A 181 -14.00 14.97 -30.06
N GLU A 182 -14.14 16.20 -29.60
CA GLU A 182 -13.29 17.31 -30.00
C GLU A 182 -11.84 17.12 -29.53
N LEU A 183 -11.67 16.65 -28.30
CA LEU A 183 -10.35 16.38 -27.75
C LEU A 183 -9.58 15.34 -28.58
N ILE A 184 -10.23 14.27 -29.01
CA ILE A 184 -9.60 13.24 -29.85
C ILE A 184 -9.16 13.82 -31.21
N LYS A 185 -10.00 14.63 -31.84
CA LYS A 185 -9.66 15.28 -33.09
C LYS A 185 -8.42 16.17 -32.94
N GLU A 186 -8.40 16.98 -31.91
CA GLU A 186 -7.29 17.87 -31.62
C GLU A 186 -6.01 17.11 -31.26
N TYR A 187 -6.10 16.05 -30.43
CA TYR A 187 -4.95 15.18 -30.12
C TYR A 187 -4.41 14.50 -31.39
N ALA A 188 -5.28 13.97 -32.25
CA ALA A 188 -4.86 13.34 -33.49
C ALA A 188 -4.14 14.36 -34.44
N TYR A 189 -4.63 15.58 -34.48
CA TYR A 189 -3.99 16.64 -35.25
C TYR A 189 -2.62 17.04 -34.70
N VAL A 190 -2.51 17.25 -33.39
CA VAL A 190 -1.28 17.71 -32.72
C VAL A 190 -0.21 16.63 -32.65
N PHE A 191 -0.60 15.41 -32.29
CA PHE A 191 0.36 14.32 -32.02
C PHE A 191 0.59 13.41 -33.23
N LYS A 192 -0.26 13.48 -34.26
CA LYS A 192 -0.20 12.70 -35.51
C LYS A 192 -0.09 11.19 -35.28
N VAL A 193 -0.79 10.66 -34.28
CA VAL A 193 -0.88 9.25 -33.93
C VAL A 193 -2.33 8.86 -33.69
N ARG A 194 -2.62 7.56 -33.72
CA ARG A 194 -3.95 7.06 -33.35
C ARG A 194 -4.16 7.23 -31.84
N ILE A 195 -5.26 7.87 -31.47
CA ILE A 195 -5.56 8.17 -30.07
C ILE A 195 -6.53 7.14 -29.51
N GLU A 196 -6.17 6.59 -28.34
CA GLU A 196 -7.07 5.77 -27.52
C GLU A 196 -7.22 6.42 -26.15
N MET A 197 -8.46 6.60 -25.71
CA MET A 197 -8.75 7.17 -24.39
C MET A 197 -9.17 6.06 -23.43
N LYS A 198 -8.47 5.93 -22.29
CA LYS A 198 -8.75 4.92 -21.29
C LYS A 198 -8.99 5.54 -19.93
N GLN A 199 -10.21 5.38 -19.41
CA GLN A 199 -10.54 5.82 -18.07
C GLN A 199 -9.91 4.88 -17.04
N ILE A 200 -9.31 5.45 -16.01
CA ILE A 200 -8.74 4.72 -14.86
C ILE A 200 -9.31 5.25 -13.55
N GLY A 201 -9.40 4.37 -12.56
CA GLY A 201 -9.82 4.76 -11.23
C GLY A 201 -8.70 5.49 -10.46
N LEU A 202 -9.08 6.32 -9.48
CA LEU A 202 -8.13 7.10 -8.67
C LEU A 202 -7.01 6.25 -8.02
N ARG A 203 -7.33 5.01 -7.63
CA ARG A 203 -6.31 4.09 -7.07
C ARG A 203 -5.35 3.57 -8.13
N GLN A 204 -5.85 3.34 -9.34
CA GLN A 204 -5.00 2.96 -10.48
C GLN A 204 -4.11 4.12 -10.91
N GLU A 205 -4.61 5.35 -10.84
CA GLU A 205 -3.81 6.55 -11.05
C GLU A 205 -2.66 6.62 -10.02
N ALA A 206 -2.98 6.50 -8.74
CA ALA A 206 -1.97 6.49 -7.68
C ALA A 206 -0.95 5.35 -7.84
N ALA A 207 -1.38 4.18 -8.30
CA ALA A 207 -0.50 3.05 -8.59
C ALA A 207 0.49 3.34 -9.73
N ARG A 208 0.05 4.06 -10.77
CA ARG A 208 0.91 4.47 -11.89
C ARG A 208 1.90 5.56 -11.50
N LEU A 209 1.46 6.54 -10.72
CA LEU A 209 2.32 7.63 -10.25
C LEU A 209 3.35 7.16 -9.22
N GLY A 210 2.99 6.14 -8.41
CA GLY A 210 3.80 5.68 -7.30
C GLY A 210 3.83 6.68 -6.15
N GLY A 211 4.75 6.48 -5.22
CA GLY A 211 4.96 7.34 -4.06
C GLY A 211 5.11 6.56 -2.76
N ILE A 212 5.25 7.28 -1.65
CA ILE A 212 5.41 6.73 -0.30
C ILE A 212 4.11 6.93 0.48
N GLY A 213 3.63 5.89 1.10
CA GLY A 213 2.44 5.93 1.95
C GLY A 213 2.71 6.59 3.31
N SER A 214 1.64 6.86 4.07
CA SER A 214 1.74 7.37 5.44
C SER A 214 2.44 6.40 6.41
N CYS A 215 2.66 5.16 6.01
CA CYS A 215 3.43 4.15 6.74
C CYS A 215 4.95 4.22 6.45
N GLY A 216 5.42 5.15 5.62
CA GLY A 216 6.83 5.28 5.23
C GLY A 216 7.31 4.27 4.18
N ARG A 217 6.43 3.39 3.69
CA ARG A 217 6.74 2.41 2.64
C ARG A 217 6.16 2.86 1.29
N GLU A 218 6.69 2.31 0.19
CA GLU A 218 6.08 2.50 -1.12
C GLU A 218 4.61 2.06 -1.13
N LEU A 219 3.82 2.69 -1.98
CA LEU A 219 2.38 2.39 -2.07
C LEU A 219 2.15 0.92 -2.43
N CYS A 220 1.31 0.22 -1.67
CA CYS A 220 0.94 -1.18 -1.93
C CYS A 220 0.38 -1.37 -3.35
N CYS A 221 -0.41 -0.41 -3.83
CA CYS A 221 -0.99 -0.44 -5.18
C CYS A 221 0.04 -0.28 -6.31
N SER A 222 1.20 0.30 -6.03
CA SER A 222 2.27 0.42 -7.01
C SER A 222 3.28 -0.73 -6.97
N THR A 223 3.34 -1.50 -5.89
CA THR A 223 4.35 -2.55 -5.69
C THR A 223 3.81 -3.96 -5.90
N TRP A 224 2.92 -4.44 -5.03
CA TRP A 224 2.52 -5.86 -5.01
C TRP A 224 1.01 -6.08 -5.14
N LEU A 225 0.19 -5.09 -4.74
CA LEU A 225 -1.27 -5.24 -4.74
C LEU A 225 -1.81 -5.10 -6.16
N THR A 226 -2.42 -6.16 -6.68
CA THR A 226 -3.02 -6.21 -8.02
C THR A 226 -4.54 -6.14 -8.01
N ASP A 227 -5.17 -6.56 -6.92
CA ASP A 227 -6.63 -6.58 -6.76
C ASP A 227 -7.09 -5.37 -5.94
N PHE A 228 -7.84 -4.48 -6.58
CA PHE A 228 -8.32 -3.24 -5.97
C PHE A 228 -9.76 -3.37 -5.48
N ARG A 229 -9.97 -4.23 -4.50
CA ARG A 229 -11.29 -4.36 -3.86
C ARG A 229 -11.71 -3.08 -3.16
N SER A 230 -13.01 -2.84 -3.11
CA SER A 230 -13.58 -1.74 -2.34
C SER A 230 -13.34 -1.95 -0.84
N VAL A 231 -12.79 -0.94 -0.16
CA VAL A 231 -12.55 -0.97 1.29
C VAL A 231 -13.75 -0.36 1.99
N LYS A 232 -14.33 -1.09 2.95
CA LYS A 232 -15.45 -0.63 3.77
C LYS A 232 -14.93 -0.07 5.10
N THR A 233 -15.67 0.85 5.71
CA THR A 233 -15.36 1.39 7.05
C THR A 233 -15.45 0.35 8.15
N SER A 234 -16.21 -0.74 7.94
CA SER A 234 -16.23 -1.89 8.84
C SER A 234 -14.85 -2.49 9.09
N ALA A 235 -13.98 -2.51 8.07
CA ALA A 235 -12.60 -2.98 8.24
C ALA A 235 -11.83 -2.17 9.29
N ALA A 236 -12.03 -0.85 9.34
CA ALA A 236 -11.41 0.00 10.36
C ALA A 236 -12.00 -0.25 11.77
N ARG A 237 -13.29 -0.60 11.86
CA ARG A 237 -13.91 -0.96 13.14
C ARG A 237 -13.35 -2.25 13.72
N TYR A 238 -13.22 -3.30 12.90
CA TYR A 238 -12.60 -4.56 13.35
C TYR A 238 -11.16 -4.37 13.83
N GLN A 239 -10.43 -3.42 13.24
CA GLN A 239 -9.07 -3.07 13.64
C GLN A 239 -9.02 -2.01 14.76
N GLN A 240 -10.17 -1.65 15.34
CA GLN A 240 -10.30 -0.64 16.42
C GLN A 240 -9.68 0.73 16.09
N LEU A 241 -9.64 1.08 14.82
CA LEU A 241 -9.11 2.35 14.38
C LEU A 241 -10.18 3.45 14.51
N SER A 242 -9.76 4.64 14.92
CA SER A 242 -10.63 5.81 14.93
C SER A 242 -11.15 6.10 13.50
N LEU A 243 -12.45 6.33 13.36
CA LEU A 243 -13.11 6.58 12.06
C LEU A 243 -12.82 8.01 11.54
N ASN A 244 -11.59 8.48 11.68
CA ASN A 244 -11.17 9.76 11.13
C ASN A 244 -10.78 9.59 9.65
N PRO A 245 -11.52 10.21 8.70
CA PRO A 245 -11.24 10.09 7.27
C PRO A 245 -9.81 10.48 6.89
N LEU A 246 -9.24 11.51 7.52
CA LEU A 246 -7.89 11.97 7.23
C LEU A 246 -6.82 10.93 7.58
N LYS A 247 -7.03 10.15 8.65
CA LYS A 247 -6.11 9.07 9.06
C LYS A 247 -6.30 7.79 8.23
N LEU A 248 -7.54 7.54 7.79
CA LEU A 248 -7.90 6.31 7.05
C LEU A 248 -7.74 6.45 5.53
N ALA A 249 -7.69 7.66 4.98
CA ALA A 249 -7.52 7.90 3.56
C ALA A 249 -6.09 7.61 3.09
N GLY A 250 -5.97 6.98 1.92
CA GLY A 250 -4.71 6.84 1.20
C GLY A 250 -4.44 8.03 0.28
N GLN A 251 -3.28 8.07 -0.38
CA GLN A 251 -2.94 9.12 -1.35
C GLN A 251 -3.92 9.21 -2.53
N CYS A 252 -4.63 8.13 -2.84
CA CYS A 252 -5.67 8.10 -3.87
C CYS A 252 -7.01 8.70 -3.42
N GLY A 253 -7.12 9.27 -2.22
CA GLY A 253 -8.38 9.77 -1.66
C GLY A 253 -9.41 8.70 -1.27
N LYS A 254 -9.14 7.42 -1.51
CA LYS A 254 -9.95 6.28 -1.05
C LYS A 254 -9.37 5.70 0.23
N LEU A 255 -10.13 4.89 0.96
CA LEU A 255 -9.65 4.21 2.16
C LEU A 255 -8.41 3.36 1.86
N LYS A 256 -7.47 3.31 2.81
CA LYS A 256 -6.21 2.58 2.67
C LYS A 256 -6.42 1.09 2.37
N CYS A 257 -5.67 0.57 1.41
CA CYS A 257 -5.74 -0.84 0.99
C CYS A 257 -5.31 -1.81 2.10
N CYS A 258 -4.38 -1.41 2.98
CA CYS A 258 -3.91 -2.22 4.10
C CYS A 258 -5.05 -2.62 5.04
N LEU A 259 -6.10 -1.78 5.18
CA LEU A 259 -7.27 -2.12 5.99
C LEU A 259 -7.95 -3.43 5.54
N ASN A 260 -8.05 -3.65 4.23
CA ASN A 260 -8.62 -4.90 3.71
C ASN A 260 -7.62 -6.06 3.74
N TYR A 261 -6.33 -5.76 3.56
CA TYR A 261 -5.29 -6.78 3.54
C TYR A 261 -5.11 -7.45 4.91
N GLU A 262 -5.19 -6.66 5.97
CA GLU A 262 -5.03 -7.15 7.34
C GLU A 262 -6.36 -7.66 7.94
N LEU A 263 -7.51 -7.36 7.30
CA LEU A 263 -8.84 -7.63 7.85
C LEU A 263 -9.05 -9.09 8.24
N ASP A 264 -8.62 -10.01 7.39
CA ASP A 264 -8.88 -11.45 7.58
C ASP A 264 -8.21 -11.95 8.86
N MET A 265 -6.97 -11.49 9.15
CA MET A 265 -6.26 -11.83 10.39
C MET A 265 -6.99 -11.29 11.63
N TYR A 266 -7.48 -10.04 11.57
CA TYR A 266 -8.23 -9.47 12.69
C TYR A 266 -9.55 -10.21 12.93
N VAL A 267 -10.28 -10.53 11.85
CA VAL A 267 -11.55 -11.26 11.95
C VAL A 267 -11.34 -12.67 12.48
N GLU A 268 -10.27 -13.35 12.08
CA GLU A 268 -9.92 -14.67 12.57
C GLU A 268 -9.62 -14.65 14.08
N THR A 269 -8.76 -13.75 14.51
CA THR A 269 -8.39 -13.60 15.92
C THR A 269 -9.59 -13.21 16.79
N LEU A 270 -10.47 -12.33 16.27
CA LEU A 270 -11.65 -11.88 17.01
C LEU A 270 -12.72 -12.97 17.24
N LYS A 271 -12.64 -14.11 16.55
CA LYS A 271 -13.59 -15.22 16.78
C LYS A 271 -13.53 -15.76 18.21
N ASP A 272 -12.35 -15.72 18.81
CA ASP A 272 -12.11 -16.23 20.18
C ASP A 272 -12.53 -15.23 21.26
N PHE A 273 -12.74 -13.97 20.87
CA PHE A 273 -13.07 -12.90 21.80
C PHE A 273 -14.57 -12.89 22.16
N PRO A 274 -14.90 -12.57 23.41
CA PRO A 274 -16.28 -12.31 23.79
C PRO A 274 -16.84 -11.06 23.09
N LYS A 275 -18.15 -10.98 22.98
CA LYS A 275 -18.79 -9.78 22.42
C LYS A 275 -18.45 -8.56 23.27
N THR A 276 -18.05 -7.46 22.61
CA THR A 276 -17.63 -6.20 23.27
C THR A 276 -18.70 -5.58 24.16
N GLU A 277 -19.97 -5.90 23.94
CA GLU A 277 -21.10 -5.41 24.72
C GLU A 277 -21.36 -6.24 25.98
N TYR A 278 -20.64 -7.39 26.14
CA TYR A 278 -20.84 -8.26 27.29
C TYR A 278 -20.25 -7.66 28.55
N LYS A 279 -21.07 -7.61 29.60
CA LYS A 279 -20.71 -7.11 30.91
C LYS A 279 -20.44 -8.29 31.83
N LEU A 280 -19.27 -8.35 32.43
CA LEU A 280 -18.94 -9.39 33.39
C LEU A 280 -19.67 -9.13 34.73
N VAL A 281 -20.30 -10.15 35.28
CA VAL A 281 -20.96 -10.09 36.58
C VAL A 281 -20.16 -10.93 37.55
N THR A 282 -19.58 -10.27 38.56
CA THR A 282 -18.87 -10.91 39.67
C THR A 282 -19.62 -10.65 40.96
N LYS A 283 -19.27 -11.34 42.05
CA LYS A 283 -19.85 -11.08 43.41
C LYS A 283 -19.53 -9.67 43.88
N LYS A 284 -18.37 -9.10 43.49
CA LYS A 284 -17.94 -7.73 43.83
C LYS A 284 -18.75 -6.66 43.10
N GLY A 285 -19.18 -6.93 41.85
CA GLY A 285 -19.92 -5.98 41.06
C GLY A 285 -19.93 -6.29 39.55
N LYS A 286 -20.52 -5.37 38.78
CA LYS A 286 -20.54 -5.45 37.30
C LYS A 286 -19.35 -4.74 36.73
N ALA A 287 -18.65 -5.36 35.77
CA ALA A 287 -17.52 -4.79 35.09
C ALA A 287 -17.78 -4.64 33.58
N SER A 288 -17.25 -3.57 33.02
CA SER A 288 -17.36 -3.28 31.58
C SER A 288 -15.99 -3.27 30.91
N LEU A 289 -15.96 -3.71 29.66
CA LEU A 289 -14.76 -3.67 28.83
C LEU A 289 -14.36 -2.22 28.54
N GLN A 290 -13.13 -1.86 28.84
CA GLN A 290 -12.55 -0.53 28.59
C GLN A 290 -11.62 -0.53 27.39
N LYS A 291 -10.76 -1.56 27.29
CA LYS A 291 -9.76 -1.68 26.23
C LYS A 291 -9.58 -3.16 25.85
N MET A 292 -9.19 -3.39 24.62
CA MET A 292 -8.88 -4.73 24.10
C MET A 292 -7.62 -4.63 23.23
N ASP A 293 -6.69 -5.57 23.43
CA ASP A 293 -5.56 -5.79 22.53
C ASP A 293 -5.74 -7.16 21.87
N ILE A 294 -6.03 -7.11 20.57
CA ILE A 294 -6.43 -8.29 19.81
C ILE A 294 -5.28 -9.28 19.69
N PHE A 295 -4.06 -8.80 19.40
CA PHE A 295 -2.92 -9.68 19.16
C PHE A 295 -2.23 -10.18 20.42
N LYS A 296 -2.30 -9.42 21.51
CA LYS A 296 -1.84 -9.89 22.82
C LYS A 296 -2.85 -10.77 23.51
N ARG A 297 -4.09 -10.90 22.96
CA ARG A 297 -5.22 -11.63 23.53
C ARG A 297 -5.59 -11.13 24.93
N LYS A 298 -5.48 -9.81 25.19
CA LYS A 298 -5.72 -9.20 26.50
C LYS A 298 -6.90 -8.23 26.47
N LEU A 299 -7.65 -8.26 27.54
CA LEU A 299 -8.85 -7.45 27.75
C LEU A 299 -8.72 -6.70 29.07
N TRP A 300 -9.04 -5.40 29.07
CA TRP A 300 -9.05 -4.58 30.29
C TRP A 300 -10.48 -4.29 30.69
N TYR A 301 -10.85 -4.75 31.87
CA TYR A 301 -12.15 -4.50 32.46
C TYR A 301 -12.03 -3.55 33.63
N ALA A 302 -13.09 -2.72 33.87
CA ALA A 302 -13.22 -1.89 35.05
C ALA A 302 -14.61 -2.08 35.65
N TYR A 303 -14.70 -2.06 36.99
CA TYR A 303 -15.96 -2.07 37.68
C TYR A 303 -16.72 -0.76 37.51
N TYR A 304 -18.05 -0.81 37.54
CA TYR A 304 -18.87 0.41 37.45
C TYR A 304 -18.70 1.31 38.67
N ASP A 305 -18.55 0.69 39.85
CA ASP A 305 -18.42 1.39 41.12
C ASP A 305 -17.01 1.93 41.35
N GLU A 306 -15.99 1.27 40.76
CA GLU A 306 -14.59 1.65 40.82
C GLU A 306 -13.99 1.67 39.41
N PRO A 307 -14.02 2.80 38.70
CA PRO A 307 -13.52 2.86 37.32
C PRO A 307 -11.99 2.77 37.19
N ASN A 308 -11.25 2.82 38.29
CA ASN A 308 -9.81 2.62 38.41
C ASN A 308 -9.51 1.76 39.66
N PRO A 309 -8.63 0.74 39.60
CA PRO A 309 -7.76 0.35 38.49
C PRO A 309 -8.47 -0.46 37.39
N TRP A 310 -7.85 -0.53 36.19
CA TRP A 310 -8.25 -1.46 35.14
C TRP A 310 -7.60 -2.81 35.38
N HIS A 311 -8.38 -3.87 35.31
CA HIS A 311 -7.91 -5.25 35.48
C HIS A 311 -7.59 -5.84 34.10
N GLU A 312 -6.34 -6.27 33.93
CA GLU A 312 -5.86 -6.92 32.71
C GLU A 312 -6.11 -8.43 32.83
N LEU A 313 -6.91 -8.97 31.90
CA LEU A 313 -7.32 -10.37 31.85
C LEU A 313 -6.99 -10.97 30.51
N ASP A 314 -6.63 -12.24 30.47
CA ASP A 314 -6.51 -12.98 29.22
C ASP A 314 -7.89 -13.37 28.66
N VAL A 315 -7.97 -13.55 27.35
CA VAL A 315 -9.23 -13.89 26.65
C VAL A 315 -9.79 -15.21 27.19
N ASP A 316 -8.94 -16.17 27.50
CA ASP A 316 -9.34 -17.48 27.96
C ASP A 316 -9.97 -17.41 29.36
N ASP A 317 -9.39 -16.63 30.25
CA ASP A 317 -9.94 -16.38 31.61
C ASP A 317 -11.30 -15.69 31.54
N VAL A 318 -11.43 -14.68 30.65
CA VAL A 318 -12.71 -13.99 30.44
C VAL A 318 -13.78 -14.96 29.94
N ASN A 319 -13.41 -15.85 29.01
CA ASN A 319 -14.35 -16.86 28.50
C ASN A 319 -14.76 -17.85 29.60
N ASP A 320 -13.86 -18.20 30.51
CA ASP A 320 -14.17 -19.09 31.64
C ASP A 320 -15.03 -18.39 32.69
N ILE A 321 -14.80 -17.11 32.98
CA ILE A 321 -15.70 -16.28 33.79
C ILE A 321 -17.11 -16.23 33.17
N ILE A 322 -17.22 -16.03 31.87
CA ILE A 322 -18.53 -16.04 31.19
C ILE A 322 -19.22 -17.40 31.26
N LYS A 323 -18.47 -18.49 31.17
CA LYS A 323 -19.01 -19.85 31.33
C LYS A 323 -19.50 -20.09 32.76
N ALA A 324 -18.73 -19.66 33.77
CA ALA A 324 -19.09 -19.77 35.19
C ALA A 324 -20.34 -18.93 35.50
N GLU A 325 -20.46 -17.73 34.95
CA GLU A 325 -21.66 -16.89 35.08
C GLU A 325 -22.92 -17.59 34.53
N LYS A 326 -22.80 -18.19 33.33
CA LYS A 326 -23.92 -18.95 32.71
C LYS A 326 -24.33 -20.18 33.53
N GLN A 327 -23.44 -20.72 34.37
CA GLN A 327 -23.70 -21.81 35.27
C GLN A 327 -24.21 -21.35 36.66
N ASN A 328 -24.54 -20.05 36.82
CA ASN A 328 -24.95 -19.43 38.07
C ASN A 328 -23.88 -19.57 39.21
N LYS A 329 -22.61 -19.61 38.86
CA LYS A 329 -21.47 -19.63 39.79
C LYS A 329 -20.60 -18.39 39.53
N PRO A 330 -21.05 -17.17 39.92
CA PRO A 330 -20.25 -15.98 39.67
C PRO A 330 -18.93 -16.03 40.45
N VAL A 331 -17.87 -15.64 39.80
CA VAL A 331 -16.52 -15.54 40.36
C VAL A 331 -16.48 -14.44 41.41
N GLU A 332 -15.58 -14.53 42.38
CA GLU A 332 -15.52 -13.60 43.54
C GLU A 332 -15.07 -12.21 43.10
N ALA A 333 -13.89 -12.12 42.48
CA ALA A 333 -13.34 -10.84 41.99
C ALA A 333 -12.54 -11.05 40.70
N LEU A 334 -12.33 -9.95 39.93
CA LEU A 334 -11.49 -9.99 38.74
C LEU A 334 -10.00 -9.96 39.08
N GLU A 335 -9.67 -9.49 40.24
CA GLU A 335 -8.29 -9.41 40.78
C GLU A 335 -7.63 -10.78 40.90
N ASP A 336 -8.42 -11.84 41.12
CA ASP A 336 -7.95 -13.23 41.29
C ASP A 336 -7.34 -13.80 39.99
N PHE A 337 -7.61 -13.14 38.82
CA PHE A 337 -7.15 -13.55 37.49
C PHE A 337 -6.08 -12.62 36.92
N VAL A 338 -5.67 -11.60 37.68
CA VAL A 338 -4.61 -10.71 37.25
C VAL A 338 -3.26 -11.34 37.50
N ASP A 339 -2.53 -11.67 36.45
CA ASP A 339 -1.15 -12.14 36.57
C ASP A 339 -0.26 -11.00 37.09
N ASP A 340 0.14 -11.10 38.36
CA ASP A 340 1.13 -10.22 39.00
C ASP A 340 2.57 -10.49 38.53
N THR A 341 2.76 -11.02 37.31
CA THR A 341 4.09 -11.12 36.73
C THR A 341 4.55 -9.71 36.38
N PRO A 342 5.62 -9.20 37.03
CA PRO A 342 6.18 -7.90 36.63
C PRO A 342 6.56 -8.00 35.17
N THR A 343 5.92 -7.19 34.35
CA THR A 343 6.32 -7.01 32.94
C THR A 343 7.78 -6.62 32.97
N GLU A 344 8.67 -7.55 32.63
CA GLU A 344 10.05 -7.22 32.35
C GLU A 344 10.01 -6.13 31.29
N SER A 345 10.30 -4.90 31.69
CA SER A 345 10.61 -3.84 30.76
C SER A 345 11.79 -4.35 29.96
N ASN A 346 11.54 -4.83 28.75
CA ASN A 346 12.59 -5.07 27.78
C ASN A 346 13.26 -3.71 27.55
N ASP A 347 14.20 -3.40 28.39
CA ASP A 347 15.14 -2.32 28.19
C ASP A 347 15.94 -2.75 26.95
N TYR A 348 15.52 -2.25 25.80
CA TYR A 348 16.25 -2.41 24.55
C TYR A 348 17.59 -1.68 24.71
N THR A 349 18.50 -2.31 25.44
CA THR A 349 19.91 -1.90 25.42
C THR A 349 20.31 -1.96 23.97
N ASN A 350 20.75 -0.82 23.43
CA ASN A 350 21.22 -0.69 22.06
C ASN A 350 22.32 -1.74 21.78
N VAL A 351 21.92 -2.87 21.19
CA VAL A 351 22.78 -4.04 20.91
C VAL A 351 23.80 -3.74 19.81
N VAL A 352 23.63 -2.65 19.09
CA VAL A 352 24.52 -2.26 17.98
C VAL A 352 24.88 -0.79 18.16
N GLY A 353 25.96 -0.49 18.84
CA GLY A 353 26.78 0.73 18.80
C GLY A 353 26.20 2.03 18.20
N GLN A 354 24.89 2.17 18.19
CA GLN A 354 24.23 3.40 17.75
C GLN A 354 24.28 4.39 18.90
N ASP A 355 25.06 5.43 18.69
CA ASP A 355 25.09 6.59 19.57
C ASP A 355 23.67 7.13 19.78
N SER A 356 23.31 7.36 21.04
CA SER A 356 22.05 7.99 21.40
C SER A 356 21.87 9.32 20.64
N LEU A 357 20.68 9.53 20.06
CA LEU A 357 20.32 10.80 19.40
C LEU A 357 20.47 12.01 20.33
N THR A 358 20.50 11.82 21.64
CA THR A 358 20.66 12.85 22.69
C THR A 358 22.12 13.04 23.14
N ARG A 359 23.10 12.39 22.48
CA ARG A 359 24.52 12.48 22.83
C ARG A 359 25.06 13.91 22.88
N PHE A 360 24.52 14.78 22.07
CA PHE A 360 24.94 16.18 22.00
C PHE A 360 24.09 17.11 22.88
N ASP A 361 23.04 16.61 23.53
CA ASP A 361 22.23 17.38 24.43
C ASP A 361 22.94 17.53 25.78
N LYS A 362 23.42 18.73 26.08
CA LYS A 362 23.96 19.02 27.42
C LYS A 362 22.83 18.84 28.45
N PRO A 363 23.06 18.05 29.52
CA PRO A 363 22.04 17.84 30.54
C PRO A 363 21.64 19.18 31.14
N LYS A 364 20.38 19.59 30.93
CA LYS A 364 19.84 20.81 31.55
C LYS A 364 19.90 20.64 33.08
N ARG A 365 20.85 21.30 33.74
CA ARG A 365 20.92 21.36 35.20
C ARG A 365 19.58 21.83 35.72
N LYS A 366 18.84 20.97 36.40
CA LYS A 366 17.61 21.33 37.12
C LYS A 366 17.98 22.39 38.15
N LYS A 367 17.64 23.65 37.86
CA LYS A 367 17.73 24.72 38.87
C LYS A 367 16.87 24.32 40.05
N LYS A 368 17.52 23.99 41.21
CA LYS A 368 16.84 23.77 42.47
C LYS A 368 15.99 25.03 42.78
N ARG A 369 14.67 24.89 42.75
CA ARG A 369 13.74 25.92 43.15
C ARG A 369 14.02 26.28 44.62
N LYS A 370 14.70 27.41 44.88
CA LYS A 370 14.87 27.93 46.24
C LYS A 370 13.46 28.16 46.84
N LYS A 371 13.15 27.43 47.91
CA LYS A 371 11.95 27.67 48.72
C LYS A 371 11.95 29.13 49.16
N ARG A 372 11.02 29.96 48.71
CA ARG A 372 10.79 31.29 49.19
C ARG A 372 10.35 31.18 50.65
N LYS A 373 11.12 31.77 51.57
CA LYS A 373 10.69 31.99 52.97
C LYS A 373 9.46 32.89 52.99
N PRO A 374 8.47 32.65 53.87
CA PRO A 374 7.31 33.50 53.98
C PRO A 374 7.73 34.88 54.46
N ARG A 375 7.26 35.91 53.77
CA ARG A 375 7.50 37.33 54.07
C ARG A 375 6.64 37.70 55.27
N GLN A 376 7.26 37.98 56.45
CA GLN A 376 6.59 38.55 57.63
C GLN A 376 5.95 39.88 57.23
N GLN A 377 4.64 40.00 57.40
CA GLN A 377 3.88 41.25 57.26
C GLN A 377 4.13 42.10 58.50
N ASN A 378 4.95 43.15 58.38
CA ASN A 378 5.01 44.21 59.37
C ASN A 378 3.70 45.03 59.32
N ARG A 379 2.86 44.87 60.33
CA ARG A 379 1.73 45.73 60.59
C ARG A 379 2.28 47.06 61.05
N ARG A 380 2.08 48.14 60.27
CA ARG A 380 2.21 49.54 60.73
C ARG A 380 0.92 49.95 61.49
N PRO A 381 1.03 50.68 62.62
CA PRO A 381 -0.12 51.17 63.36
C PRO A 381 -0.76 52.32 62.64
N LYS A 382 -2.10 52.35 62.65
CA LYS A 382 -2.92 53.52 62.22
C LYS A 382 -2.77 54.65 63.21
N ASN A 383 -2.20 55.77 62.80
CA ASN A 383 -2.32 57.02 63.51
C ASN A 383 -3.61 57.74 63.08
N SER A 384 -4.50 57.92 64.05
CA SER A 384 -5.60 58.83 64.00
C SER A 384 -5.08 60.23 64.21
N LYS A 385 -5.44 61.21 63.34
CA LYS A 385 -5.62 62.59 63.72
C LYS A 385 -6.64 63.30 62.83
N LYS A 386 -7.68 63.65 63.48
CA LYS A 386 -8.56 64.79 63.32
C LYS A 386 -7.95 65.98 62.56
N LYS A 387 -8.58 66.51 61.60
CA LYS A 387 -9.38 67.73 61.51
C LYS A 387 -10.10 67.81 60.20
#